data_13e5f63178883f0baa810d8cf6f18f30
#
_entry.id   13e5f63178883f0baa810d8cf6f18f30
#
_cell.length_a   1.000
_cell.length_b   1.000
_cell.length_c   1.000
_cell.angle_alpha   90.00
_cell.angle_beta   90.00
_cell.angle_gamma   90.00
#
_symmetry.space_group_name_H-M   'P 1'
#
loop_
_entity.id
_entity.type
_entity.pdbx_description
1 polymer ?
#
loop_
_entity_poly.entity_id
_entity_poly.type
_entity_poly.pdbx_seq_one_letter_code
_entity_poly.pdbx_strand_id
1 'polypeptide(L)'
;PATDLFTHVNGVWAATTEIPDDKPSWGSFHELREASEKAVKQIVMDSAQVTDDPDARRIADLYASFMDTKAIEAAGITPLAAPFKRIDAIDSIGDLAEYWGWATRHGVGGIFDMDNDADHGDPSRYLVFVGQSGIGLPDEEYYRAEEHAEIRSAYRTHLTKMLELAGVPDAPAQATAVFDLETRIAACHWDKVRTRDMVQMYHPQTWEQFVADTPELCWDRFLTGARLPVSTVAEVVNAQHTYGPQVAGLVTAERLADWKALCRWQLVDALAPYLTEEIVEQNFDFNGRTMQGIPVIRERWKRGVSLVEGVL
;
A
#
# COMPACT_ATOMS: atom_id res chain seq x y z
N PRO A 1 28.89 -5.84 -32.47
CA PRO A 1 29.24 -5.56 -31.07
C PRO A 1 29.81 -4.16 -30.83
N ALA A 2 30.54 -3.58 -31.82
CA ALA A 2 31.18 -2.27 -31.65
C ALA A 2 30.22 -1.08 -31.61
N THR A 3 29.00 -1.22 -32.16
CA THR A 3 28.01 -0.15 -32.26
C THR A 3 26.81 -0.36 -31.33
N ASP A 4 26.45 -1.59 -31.04
CA ASP A 4 25.32 -1.94 -30.15
C ASP A 4 25.55 -3.32 -29.53
N LEU A 5 26.12 -3.30 -28.32
CA LEU A 5 26.40 -4.51 -27.56
C LEU A 5 25.09 -5.18 -27.07
N PHE A 6 24.07 -4.39 -26.69
CA PHE A 6 22.80 -4.94 -26.20
C PHE A 6 22.13 -5.77 -27.28
N THR A 7 21.94 -5.22 -28.47
CA THR A 7 21.33 -5.95 -29.60
C THR A 7 22.18 -7.14 -30.04
N HIS A 8 23.52 -7.04 -29.97
CA HIS A 8 24.40 -8.15 -30.29
C HIS A 8 24.20 -9.36 -29.35
N VAL A 9 24.04 -9.11 -28.06
CA VAL A 9 23.89 -10.16 -27.03
C VAL A 9 22.45 -10.64 -26.94
N ASN A 10 21.48 -9.73 -26.94
CA ASN A 10 20.08 -10.02 -26.60
C ASN A 10 19.15 -9.97 -27.83
N GLY A 11 19.60 -9.56 -29.01
CA GLY A 11 18.73 -9.27 -30.16
C GLY A 11 17.89 -10.46 -30.62
N VAL A 12 18.43 -11.67 -30.61
CA VAL A 12 17.68 -12.89 -30.96
C VAL A 12 16.60 -13.16 -29.92
N TRP A 13 16.96 -13.11 -28.64
CA TRP A 13 16.01 -13.29 -27.55
C TRP A 13 14.89 -12.24 -27.61
N ALA A 14 15.22 -10.98 -27.77
CA ALA A 14 14.25 -9.87 -27.84
C ALA A 14 13.31 -9.99 -29.06
N ALA A 15 13.80 -10.55 -30.18
CA ALA A 15 13.00 -10.74 -31.40
C ALA A 15 12.08 -11.98 -31.34
N THR A 16 12.36 -12.95 -30.47
CA THR A 16 11.65 -14.23 -30.40
C THR A 16 10.87 -14.46 -29.12
N THR A 17 11.06 -13.59 -28.12
CA THR A 17 10.40 -13.72 -26.81
C THR A 17 9.19 -12.80 -26.75
N GLU A 18 8.03 -13.34 -26.47
CA GLU A 18 6.80 -12.59 -26.23
C GLU A 18 6.68 -12.27 -24.73
N ILE A 19 6.22 -11.06 -24.43
CA ILE A 19 5.87 -10.67 -23.04
C ILE A 19 4.51 -11.30 -22.72
N PRO A 20 4.38 -12.11 -21.65
CA PRO A 20 3.08 -12.65 -21.24
C PRO A 20 2.06 -11.54 -20.94
N ASP A 21 0.80 -11.76 -21.29
CA ASP A 21 -0.29 -10.78 -21.17
C ASP A 21 -0.54 -10.32 -19.70
N ASP A 22 -0.10 -11.10 -18.72
CA ASP A 22 -0.20 -10.77 -17.28
C ASP A 22 1.04 -10.05 -16.72
N LYS A 23 1.93 -9.54 -17.59
CA LYS A 23 3.20 -8.92 -17.21
C LYS A 23 3.43 -7.59 -17.94
N PRO A 24 4.02 -6.58 -17.30
CA PRO A 24 4.43 -5.34 -17.96
C PRO A 24 5.77 -5.48 -18.69
N SER A 25 6.56 -6.49 -18.36
CA SER A 25 7.88 -6.77 -18.93
C SER A 25 8.24 -8.24 -18.76
N TRP A 26 9.24 -8.73 -19.50
CA TRP A 26 9.71 -10.10 -19.39
C TRP A 26 11.23 -10.19 -19.41
N GLY A 27 11.78 -11.22 -18.77
CA GLY A 27 13.21 -11.50 -18.72
C GLY A 27 13.54 -12.63 -17.75
N SER A 28 14.82 -12.98 -17.63
CA SER A 28 15.30 -14.12 -16.85
C SER A 28 14.84 -14.10 -15.38
N PHE A 29 14.77 -12.93 -14.76
CA PHE A 29 14.27 -12.81 -13.38
C PHE A 29 12.78 -13.14 -13.29
N HIS A 30 11.99 -12.84 -14.32
CA HIS A 30 10.58 -13.20 -14.36
C HIS A 30 10.39 -14.72 -14.53
N GLU A 31 11.23 -15.37 -15.35
CA GLU A 31 11.23 -16.83 -15.49
C GLU A 31 11.58 -17.54 -14.18
N LEU A 32 12.61 -17.04 -13.48
CA LEU A 32 12.98 -17.57 -12.16
C LEU A 32 11.88 -17.38 -11.13
N ARG A 33 11.24 -16.21 -11.14
CA ARG A 33 10.11 -15.92 -10.25
C ARG A 33 8.94 -16.86 -10.52
N GLU A 34 8.57 -17.11 -11.77
CA GLU A 34 7.52 -18.07 -12.09
C GLU A 34 7.85 -19.50 -11.69
N ALA A 35 9.11 -19.91 -11.81
CA ALA A 35 9.54 -21.20 -11.31
C ALA A 35 9.44 -21.29 -9.79
N SER A 36 9.83 -20.23 -9.07
CA SER A 36 9.68 -20.11 -7.62
C SER A 36 8.21 -20.13 -7.20
N GLU A 37 7.34 -19.35 -7.85
CA GLU A 37 5.89 -19.33 -7.57
C GLU A 37 5.26 -20.73 -7.71
N LYS A 38 5.67 -21.51 -8.70
CA LYS A 38 5.19 -22.90 -8.88
C LYS A 38 5.66 -23.81 -7.75
N ALA A 39 6.93 -23.65 -7.29
CA ALA A 39 7.47 -24.41 -6.17
C ALA A 39 6.77 -24.04 -4.86
N VAL A 40 6.58 -22.76 -4.58
CA VAL A 40 5.84 -22.29 -3.39
C VAL A 40 4.39 -22.76 -3.43
N LYS A 41 3.71 -22.71 -4.60
CA LYS A 41 2.37 -23.30 -4.75
C LYS A 41 2.36 -24.77 -4.33
N GLN A 42 3.36 -25.55 -4.73
CA GLN A 42 3.41 -26.96 -4.34
C GLN A 42 3.55 -27.11 -2.82
N ILE A 43 4.41 -26.32 -2.19
CA ILE A 43 4.55 -26.30 -0.72
C ILE A 43 3.22 -25.98 -0.03
N VAL A 44 2.50 -24.94 -0.50
CA VAL A 44 1.19 -24.56 0.02
C VAL A 44 0.17 -25.71 -0.12
N MET A 45 0.18 -26.39 -1.27
CA MET A 45 -0.71 -27.55 -1.49
C MET A 45 -0.36 -28.74 -0.61
N ASP A 46 0.93 -28.99 -0.42
CA ASP A 46 1.42 -30.08 0.46
C ASP A 46 1.13 -29.78 1.93
N SER A 47 1.18 -28.51 2.34
CA SER A 47 0.84 -28.06 3.70
C SER A 47 -0.61 -28.46 4.09
N ALA A 48 -1.52 -28.53 3.13
CA ALA A 48 -2.90 -28.95 3.38
C ALA A 48 -3.01 -30.44 3.79
N GLN A 49 -1.97 -31.24 3.57
CA GLN A 49 -1.92 -32.66 3.94
C GLN A 49 -1.25 -32.89 5.30
N VAL A 50 -0.66 -31.84 5.88
CA VAL A 50 0.02 -31.91 7.17
C VAL A 50 -0.94 -31.60 8.29
N THR A 51 -1.24 -32.58 9.15
CA THR A 51 -2.27 -32.45 10.21
C THR A 51 -1.70 -32.00 11.55
N ASP A 52 -0.40 -32.23 11.79
CA ASP A 52 0.23 -32.07 13.10
C ASP A 52 1.06 -30.79 13.23
N ASP A 53 1.12 -29.97 12.17
CA ASP A 53 1.81 -28.68 12.14
C ASP A 53 0.80 -27.52 12.06
N PRO A 54 0.70 -26.69 13.12
CA PRO A 54 -0.22 -25.54 13.14
C PRO A 54 0.12 -24.49 12.07
N ASP A 55 1.38 -24.30 11.71
CA ASP A 55 1.79 -23.30 10.72
C ASP A 55 1.47 -23.78 9.31
N ALA A 56 1.71 -25.06 9.01
CA ALA A 56 1.27 -25.67 7.76
C ALA A 56 -0.25 -25.52 7.57
N ARG A 57 -1.01 -25.73 8.64
CA ARG A 57 -2.48 -25.55 8.61
C ARG A 57 -2.88 -24.10 8.35
N ARG A 58 -2.24 -23.11 8.98
CA ARG A 58 -2.51 -21.69 8.75
C ARG A 58 -2.25 -21.28 7.30
N ILE A 59 -1.14 -21.76 6.72
CA ILE A 59 -0.78 -21.56 5.31
C ILE A 59 -1.89 -22.10 4.40
N ALA A 60 -2.28 -23.34 4.60
CA ALA A 60 -3.31 -24.00 3.80
C ALA A 60 -4.67 -23.32 3.92
N ASP A 61 -5.09 -22.98 5.15
CA ASP A 61 -6.37 -22.31 5.42
C ASP A 61 -6.43 -20.91 4.79
N LEU A 62 -5.33 -20.13 4.86
CA LEU A 62 -5.25 -18.80 4.23
C LEU A 62 -5.38 -18.91 2.72
N TYR A 63 -4.61 -19.80 2.09
CA TYR A 63 -4.70 -20.01 0.65
C TYR A 63 -6.08 -20.51 0.23
N ALA A 64 -6.65 -21.48 0.93
CA ALA A 64 -7.98 -22.03 0.64
C ALA A 64 -9.06 -20.96 0.76
N SER A 65 -9.01 -20.10 1.78
CA SER A 65 -9.96 -19.00 1.96
C SER A 65 -9.90 -17.98 0.82
N PHE A 66 -8.69 -17.65 0.34
CA PHE A 66 -8.52 -16.79 -0.82
C PHE A 66 -9.04 -17.43 -2.12
N MET A 67 -8.93 -18.74 -2.27
CA MET A 67 -9.39 -19.48 -3.44
C MET A 67 -10.90 -19.74 -3.45
N ASP A 68 -11.60 -19.59 -2.29
CA ASP A 68 -13.05 -19.79 -2.19
C ASP A 68 -13.83 -18.55 -2.68
N THR A 69 -13.89 -18.39 -3.99
CA THR A 69 -14.61 -17.29 -4.63
C THR A 69 -16.11 -17.28 -4.27
N LYS A 70 -16.72 -18.43 -3.99
CA LYS A 70 -18.14 -18.49 -3.62
C LYS A 70 -18.38 -17.89 -2.26
N ALA A 71 -17.53 -18.18 -1.28
CA ALA A 71 -17.61 -17.58 0.05
C ALA A 71 -17.34 -16.08 0.00
N ILE A 72 -16.36 -15.64 -0.81
CA ILE A 72 -16.03 -14.22 -1.00
C ILE A 72 -17.22 -13.47 -1.61
N GLU A 73 -17.81 -13.97 -2.69
CA GLU A 73 -18.97 -13.34 -3.31
C GLU A 73 -20.19 -13.29 -2.35
N ALA A 74 -20.40 -14.36 -1.57
CA ALA A 74 -21.47 -14.39 -0.59
C ALA A 74 -21.26 -13.41 0.57
N ALA A 75 -20.01 -13.16 0.98
CA ALA A 75 -19.66 -12.17 1.99
C ALA A 75 -19.81 -10.72 1.46
N GLY A 76 -19.57 -10.51 0.16
CA GLY A 76 -19.66 -9.19 -0.47
C GLY A 76 -18.76 -8.18 0.22
N ILE A 77 -19.33 -7.03 0.58
CA ILE A 77 -18.65 -5.95 1.29
C ILE A 77 -18.74 -6.06 2.83
N THR A 78 -19.33 -7.12 3.36
CA THR A 78 -19.48 -7.32 4.81
C THR A 78 -18.18 -7.19 5.59
N PRO A 79 -17.00 -7.64 5.08
CA PRO A 79 -15.72 -7.45 5.75
C PRO A 79 -15.34 -5.99 6.03
N LEU A 80 -15.87 -5.04 5.25
CA LEU A 80 -15.62 -3.59 5.44
C LEU A 80 -16.45 -3.00 6.59
N ALA A 81 -17.52 -3.66 7.04
CA ALA A 81 -18.48 -3.07 7.97
C ALA A 81 -17.85 -2.71 9.34
N ALA A 82 -17.03 -3.59 9.91
CA ALA A 82 -16.40 -3.34 11.21
C ALA A 82 -15.30 -2.24 11.14
N PRO A 83 -14.39 -2.25 10.14
CA PRO A 83 -13.47 -1.12 9.92
C PRO A 83 -14.17 0.20 9.62
N PHE A 84 -15.24 0.22 8.81
CA PHE A 84 -16.01 1.45 8.55
C PHE A 84 -16.63 2.02 9.83
N LYS A 85 -17.19 1.15 10.68
CA LYS A 85 -17.67 1.58 12.00
C LYS A 85 -16.60 2.27 12.85
N ARG A 86 -15.35 1.80 12.76
CA ARG A 86 -14.22 2.42 13.45
C ARG A 86 -13.92 3.81 12.88
N ILE A 87 -13.97 3.98 11.56
CA ILE A 87 -13.79 5.29 10.90
C ILE A 87 -14.95 6.22 11.26
N ASP A 88 -16.19 5.73 11.28
CA ASP A 88 -17.37 6.53 11.62
C ASP A 88 -17.29 7.08 13.05
N ALA A 89 -16.68 6.34 13.96
CA ALA A 89 -16.50 6.73 15.37
C ALA A 89 -15.39 7.77 15.61
N ILE A 90 -14.65 8.20 14.59
CA ILE A 90 -13.63 9.24 14.70
C ILE A 90 -14.31 10.60 14.92
N ASP A 91 -14.14 11.21 16.08
CA ASP A 91 -14.73 12.52 16.43
C ASP A 91 -13.66 13.56 16.82
N SER A 92 -12.39 13.17 16.88
CA SER A 92 -11.27 14.03 17.23
C SER A 92 -10.00 13.67 16.45
N ILE A 93 -8.99 14.55 16.46
CA ILE A 93 -7.65 14.27 15.92
C ILE A 93 -6.99 13.11 16.68
N GLY A 94 -7.23 13.02 18.00
CA GLY A 94 -6.72 11.88 18.78
C GLY A 94 -7.31 10.53 18.33
N ASP A 95 -8.61 10.49 18.01
CA ASP A 95 -9.25 9.27 17.49
C ASP A 95 -8.74 8.95 16.07
N LEU A 96 -8.51 9.98 15.26
CA LEU A 96 -7.91 9.81 13.93
C LEU A 96 -6.49 9.24 14.03
N ALA A 97 -5.68 9.73 14.96
CA ALA A 97 -4.33 9.22 15.22
C ALA A 97 -4.37 7.75 15.68
N GLU A 98 -5.29 7.40 16.58
CA GLU A 98 -5.48 6.00 17.01
C GLU A 98 -5.92 5.10 15.85
N TYR A 99 -6.79 5.61 14.98
CA TYR A 99 -7.17 4.88 13.76
C TYR A 99 -5.96 4.66 12.84
N TRP A 100 -5.12 5.66 12.60
CA TRP A 100 -3.90 5.50 11.79
C TRP A 100 -2.95 4.46 12.38
N GLY A 101 -2.77 4.45 13.69
CA GLY A 101 -1.98 3.40 14.35
C GLY A 101 -2.58 2.00 14.14
N TRP A 102 -3.90 1.88 14.27
CA TRP A 102 -4.59 0.63 13.94
C TRP A 102 -4.42 0.24 12.46
N ALA A 103 -4.57 1.19 11.54
CA ALA A 103 -4.44 0.99 10.09
C ALA A 103 -3.03 0.51 9.71
N THR A 104 -2.00 1.18 10.22
CA THR A 104 -0.58 0.78 10.03
C THR A 104 -0.35 -0.65 10.51
N ARG A 105 -0.83 -1.03 11.70
CA ARG A 105 -0.71 -2.39 12.22
C ARG A 105 -1.39 -3.44 11.32
N HIS A 106 -2.44 -3.07 10.59
CA HIS A 106 -3.22 -3.97 9.73
C HIS A 106 -2.86 -3.87 8.24
N GLY A 107 -1.78 -3.17 7.90
CA GLY A 107 -1.33 -3.03 6.52
C GLY A 107 -2.28 -2.21 5.63
N VAL A 108 -3.13 -1.37 6.23
CA VAL A 108 -4.07 -0.50 5.49
C VAL A 108 -3.40 0.79 5.01
N GLY A 109 -2.24 1.12 5.57
CA GLY A 109 -1.57 2.39 5.28
C GLY A 109 -2.05 3.54 6.16
N GLY A 110 -1.51 4.73 5.91
CA GLY A 110 -1.78 5.95 6.66
C GLY A 110 -1.11 7.14 5.99
N ILE A 111 -0.88 8.21 6.76
CA ILE A 111 -0.14 9.38 6.27
C ILE A 111 1.38 9.25 6.45
N PHE A 112 1.83 8.24 7.18
CA PHE A 112 3.23 7.87 7.28
C PHE A 112 3.40 6.42 6.89
N ASP A 113 4.47 6.14 6.18
CA ASP A 113 5.01 4.79 6.00
C ASP A 113 5.96 4.50 7.16
N MET A 114 5.83 3.33 7.77
CA MET A 114 6.67 2.93 8.90
C MET A 114 7.16 1.51 8.67
N ASP A 115 8.46 1.38 8.52
CA ASP A 115 9.12 0.10 8.32
C ASP A 115 10.26 -0.09 9.32
N ASN A 116 10.69 -1.33 9.50
CA ASN A 116 11.78 -1.71 10.39
C ASN A 116 12.92 -2.27 9.56
N ASP A 117 14.04 -1.56 9.49
CA ASP A 117 15.20 -1.95 8.70
C ASP A 117 16.50 -1.77 9.50
N ALA A 118 17.58 -2.35 8.98
CA ALA A 118 18.90 -2.16 9.53
C ALA A 118 19.30 -0.68 9.51
N ASP A 119 19.82 -0.18 10.62
CA ASP A 119 20.32 1.18 10.71
C ASP A 119 21.48 1.39 9.72
N HIS A 120 21.32 2.35 8.80
CA HIS A 120 22.35 2.65 7.80
C HIS A 120 23.66 3.19 8.41
N GLY A 121 23.59 3.74 9.62
CA GLY A 121 24.76 4.21 10.37
C GLY A 121 25.41 3.13 11.24
N ASP A 122 24.65 2.13 11.65
CA ASP A 122 25.12 0.98 12.45
C ASP A 122 24.34 -0.30 12.08
N PRO A 123 24.76 -1.05 11.08
CA PRO A 123 24.04 -2.24 10.61
C PRO A 123 23.90 -3.39 11.63
N SER A 124 24.48 -3.25 12.82
CA SER A 124 24.33 -4.22 13.90
C SER A 124 23.01 -4.10 14.67
N ARG A 125 22.22 -3.05 14.41
CA ARG A 125 20.93 -2.79 15.04
C ARG A 125 19.84 -2.47 14.00
N TYR A 126 18.59 -2.58 14.44
CA TYR A 126 17.42 -2.20 13.65
C TYR A 126 16.79 -0.94 14.22
N LEU A 127 16.28 -0.06 13.34
CA LEU A 127 15.51 1.12 13.69
C LEU A 127 14.19 1.15 12.92
N VAL A 128 13.23 1.90 13.43
CA VAL A 128 12.02 2.22 12.68
C VAL A 128 12.29 3.41 11.77
N PHE A 129 12.07 3.23 10.49
CA PHE A 129 12.09 4.28 9.49
C PHE A 129 10.69 4.85 9.33
N VAL A 130 10.57 6.17 9.36
CA VAL A 130 9.31 6.88 9.18
C VAL A 130 9.42 7.73 7.93
N GLY A 131 8.55 7.46 6.96
CA GLY A 131 8.54 8.09 5.65
C GLY A 131 7.23 8.77 5.29
N GLN A 132 7.27 9.57 4.23
CA GLN A 132 6.09 10.18 3.64
C GLN A 132 5.17 9.14 3.00
N SER A 133 3.85 9.30 3.16
CA SER A 133 2.82 8.43 2.61
C SER A 133 1.49 9.19 2.44
N GLY A 134 0.39 8.49 2.24
CA GLY A 134 -0.96 9.08 2.25
C GLY A 134 -1.46 9.56 0.89
N ILE A 135 -0.83 9.15 -0.20
CA ILE A 135 -1.27 9.40 -1.57
C ILE A 135 -1.47 8.08 -2.31
N GLY A 136 -2.46 8.02 -3.20
CA GLY A 136 -2.79 6.81 -3.96
C GLY A 136 -2.14 6.75 -5.34
N LEU A 137 -1.64 7.86 -5.90
CA LEU A 137 -0.82 7.87 -7.12
C LEU A 137 0.66 7.70 -6.77
N PRO A 138 1.52 7.27 -7.72
CA PRO A 138 2.89 6.81 -7.42
C PRO A 138 3.82 7.84 -6.76
N ASP A 139 3.68 9.12 -7.11
CA ASP A 139 4.46 10.20 -6.51
C ASP A 139 3.74 11.56 -6.64
N GLU A 140 4.30 12.61 -6.03
CA GLU A 140 3.73 13.95 -5.97
C GLU A 140 3.53 14.59 -7.36
N GLU A 141 4.37 14.24 -8.32
CA GLU A 141 4.34 14.81 -9.67
C GLU A 141 3.04 14.46 -10.41
N TYR A 142 2.47 13.29 -10.14
CA TYR A 142 1.19 12.87 -10.71
C TYR A 142 0.04 13.81 -10.34
N TYR A 143 0.09 14.48 -9.19
CA TYR A 143 -0.95 15.40 -8.75
C TYR A 143 -0.87 16.79 -9.38
N ARG A 144 0.29 17.19 -9.94
CA ARG A 144 0.52 18.56 -10.43
C ARG A 144 0.93 18.68 -11.90
N ALA A 145 1.73 17.74 -12.44
CA ALA A 145 2.28 17.87 -13.78
C ALA A 145 1.21 17.66 -14.86
N GLU A 146 1.25 18.49 -15.91
CA GLU A 146 0.26 18.46 -16.99
C GLU A 146 0.26 17.13 -17.76
N GLU A 147 1.43 16.52 -17.92
CA GLU A 147 1.61 15.24 -18.60
C GLU A 147 0.83 14.08 -17.93
N HIS A 148 0.47 14.21 -16.65
CA HIS A 148 -0.32 13.24 -15.91
C HIS A 148 -1.82 13.58 -15.80
N ALA A 149 -2.32 14.56 -16.59
CA ALA A 149 -3.72 14.99 -16.51
C ALA A 149 -4.72 13.87 -16.81
N GLU A 150 -4.42 13.01 -17.78
CA GLU A 150 -5.26 11.85 -18.13
C GLU A 150 -5.28 10.80 -16.99
N ILE A 151 -4.13 10.54 -16.38
CA ILE A 151 -4.03 9.63 -15.23
C ILE A 151 -4.84 10.19 -14.04
N ARG A 152 -4.74 11.49 -13.74
CA ARG A 152 -5.55 12.13 -12.70
C ARG A 152 -7.05 11.99 -12.95
N SER A 153 -7.48 12.14 -14.20
CA SER A 153 -8.88 11.96 -14.57
C SER A 153 -9.35 10.52 -14.37
N ALA A 154 -8.55 9.56 -14.81
CA ALA A 154 -8.81 8.14 -14.62
C ALA A 154 -8.85 7.77 -13.13
N TYR A 155 -7.92 8.31 -12.33
CA TYR A 155 -7.87 8.09 -10.89
C TYR A 155 -9.12 8.60 -10.16
N ARG A 156 -9.60 9.82 -10.48
CA ARG A 156 -10.85 10.34 -9.91
C ARG A 156 -12.06 9.45 -10.23
N THR A 157 -12.10 8.91 -11.44
CA THR A 157 -13.14 7.95 -11.85
C THR A 157 -13.02 6.65 -11.05
N HIS A 158 -11.79 6.16 -10.89
CA HIS A 158 -11.48 4.96 -10.10
C HIS A 158 -11.91 5.13 -8.63
N LEU A 159 -11.52 6.23 -7.99
CA LEU A 159 -11.92 6.56 -6.61
C LEU A 159 -13.44 6.47 -6.44
N THR A 160 -14.19 7.13 -7.34
CA THR A 160 -15.65 7.14 -7.28
C THR A 160 -16.22 5.73 -7.39
N LYS A 161 -15.81 4.96 -8.40
CA LYS A 161 -16.32 3.61 -8.63
C LYS A 161 -16.00 2.65 -7.48
N MET A 162 -14.78 2.71 -6.96
CA MET A 162 -14.38 1.84 -5.85
C MET A 162 -15.17 2.14 -4.58
N LEU A 163 -15.39 3.42 -4.26
CA LEU A 163 -16.20 3.82 -3.11
C LEU A 163 -17.68 3.45 -3.28
N GLU A 164 -18.21 3.54 -4.51
CA GLU A 164 -19.57 3.07 -4.84
C GLU A 164 -19.71 1.56 -4.62
N LEU A 165 -18.78 0.77 -5.17
CA LEU A 165 -18.75 -0.69 -4.99
C LEU A 165 -18.59 -1.11 -3.53
N ALA A 166 -17.86 -0.32 -2.74
CA ALA A 166 -17.71 -0.52 -1.30
C ALA A 166 -18.93 -0.06 -0.48
N GLY A 167 -19.99 0.46 -1.13
CA GLY A 167 -21.20 0.91 -0.46
C GLY A 167 -21.03 2.18 0.38
N VAL A 168 -20.03 3.01 0.06
CA VAL A 168 -19.78 4.28 0.76
C VAL A 168 -20.83 5.32 0.36
N PRO A 169 -21.57 5.91 1.31
CA PRO A 169 -22.54 6.96 1.00
C PRO A 169 -21.88 8.18 0.33
N ASP A 170 -22.59 8.82 -0.59
CA ASP A 170 -22.09 10.00 -1.31
C ASP A 170 -20.68 9.82 -1.93
N ALA A 171 -20.44 8.63 -2.49
CA ALA A 171 -19.13 8.24 -3.04
C ALA A 171 -18.50 9.31 -3.96
N PRO A 172 -19.23 9.99 -4.87
CA PRO A 172 -18.64 11.04 -5.70
C PRO A 172 -18.11 12.24 -4.90
N ALA A 173 -18.82 12.63 -3.84
CA ALA A 173 -18.38 13.74 -2.97
C ALA A 173 -17.15 13.30 -2.13
N GLN A 174 -17.18 12.10 -1.58
CA GLN A 174 -16.03 11.55 -0.84
C GLN A 174 -14.82 11.34 -1.74
N ALA A 175 -14.97 10.84 -2.97
CA ALA A 175 -13.89 10.73 -3.95
C ALA A 175 -13.25 12.09 -4.27
N THR A 176 -14.05 13.13 -4.36
CA THR A 176 -13.55 14.50 -4.56
C THR A 176 -12.74 14.96 -3.33
N ALA A 177 -13.27 14.77 -2.12
CA ALA A 177 -12.57 15.12 -0.88
C ALA A 177 -11.25 14.36 -0.72
N VAL A 178 -11.23 13.05 -1.06
CA VAL A 178 -10.01 12.23 -1.08
C VAL A 178 -8.98 12.82 -2.02
N PHE A 179 -9.33 13.04 -3.29
CA PHE A 179 -8.38 13.56 -4.27
C PHE A 179 -7.84 14.94 -3.90
N ASP A 180 -8.68 15.82 -3.38
CA ASP A 180 -8.30 17.18 -2.98
C ASP A 180 -7.38 17.14 -1.74
N LEU A 181 -7.61 16.22 -0.81
CA LEU A 181 -6.74 16.02 0.35
C LEU A 181 -5.40 15.39 -0.06
N GLU A 182 -5.41 14.34 -0.87
CA GLU A 182 -4.18 13.74 -1.42
C GLU A 182 -3.33 14.74 -2.21
N THR A 183 -3.95 15.63 -2.99
CA THR A 183 -3.26 16.71 -3.69
C THR A 183 -2.50 17.64 -2.71
N ARG A 184 -3.09 17.92 -1.55
CA ARG A 184 -2.44 18.73 -0.50
C ARG A 184 -1.33 17.95 0.19
N ILE A 185 -1.53 16.66 0.46
CA ILE A 185 -0.52 15.77 1.03
C ILE A 185 0.66 15.63 0.05
N ALA A 186 0.39 15.43 -1.24
CA ALA A 186 1.41 15.36 -2.28
C ALA A 186 2.28 16.62 -2.34
N ALA A 187 1.68 17.79 -2.11
CA ALA A 187 2.44 19.05 -2.04
C ALA A 187 3.41 19.13 -0.83
N CYS A 188 3.25 18.27 0.18
CA CYS A 188 4.17 18.12 1.31
C CYS A 188 5.28 17.11 1.04
N HIS A 189 5.15 16.27 0.01
CA HIS A 189 6.11 15.21 -0.30
C HIS A 189 7.42 15.77 -0.86
N TRP A 190 8.51 15.09 -0.58
CA TRP A 190 9.72 15.21 -1.35
C TRP A 190 9.54 14.57 -2.72
N ASP A 191 10.16 15.15 -3.74
CA ASP A 191 10.15 14.58 -5.07
C ASP A 191 10.98 13.28 -5.18
N LYS A 192 10.73 12.51 -6.24
CA LYS A 192 11.39 11.23 -6.51
C LYS A 192 12.91 11.28 -6.70
N VAL A 193 13.49 12.46 -6.98
CA VAL A 193 14.94 12.62 -7.09
C VAL A 193 15.54 12.76 -5.69
N ARG A 194 14.95 13.61 -4.86
CA ARG A 194 15.38 13.84 -3.50
C ARG A 194 15.25 12.59 -2.62
N THR A 195 14.20 11.78 -2.80
CA THR A 195 14.01 10.52 -2.06
C THR A 195 15.03 9.42 -2.41
N ARG A 196 15.87 9.61 -3.42
CA ARG A 196 16.99 8.70 -3.75
C ARG A 196 18.32 9.10 -3.10
N ASP A 197 18.38 10.26 -2.47
CA ASP A 197 19.58 10.70 -1.73
C ASP A 197 19.59 10.08 -0.33
N MET A 198 20.25 8.93 -0.21
CA MET A 198 20.33 8.17 1.04
C MET A 198 20.94 8.96 2.19
N VAL A 199 21.77 9.98 1.90
CA VAL A 199 22.36 10.84 2.94
C VAL A 199 21.32 11.81 3.50
N GLN A 200 20.50 12.41 2.64
CA GLN A 200 19.39 13.27 3.06
C GLN A 200 18.27 12.47 3.74
N MET A 201 18.05 11.23 3.32
CA MET A 201 17.05 10.33 3.89
C MET A 201 17.42 9.78 5.28
N TYR A 202 18.71 9.84 5.65
CA TYR A 202 19.16 9.34 6.93
C TYR A 202 19.18 10.45 7.98
N HIS A 203 18.10 10.61 8.71
CA HIS A 203 17.92 11.62 9.77
C HIS A 203 17.45 10.95 11.08
N PRO A 204 18.40 10.33 11.82
CA PRO A 204 18.06 9.67 13.10
C PRO A 204 17.69 10.70 14.18
N GLN A 205 16.63 10.41 14.92
CA GLN A 205 16.08 11.23 15.98
C GLN A 205 15.66 10.36 17.16
N THR A 206 15.72 10.88 18.38
CA THR A 206 14.97 10.25 19.47
C THR A 206 13.47 10.43 19.22
N TRP A 207 12.67 9.51 19.75
CA TRP A 207 11.21 9.60 19.66
C TRP A 207 10.67 10.92 20.23
N GLU A 208 11.29 11.39 21.28
CA GLU A 208 10.94 12.65 21.93
C GLU A 208 11.14 13.86 20.98
N GLN A 209 12.23 13.89 20.24
CA GLN A 209 12.49 14.91 19.21
C GLN A 209 11.48 14.79 18.06
N PHE A 210 11.25 13.58 17.56
CA PHE A 210 10.30 13.33 16.47
C PHE A 210 8.87 13.79 16.83
N VAL A 211 8.40 13.50 18.04
CA VAL A 211 7.09 13.95 18.54
C VAL A 211 7.03 15.46 18.71
N ALA A 212 8.14 16.07 19.18
CA ALA A 212 8.20 17.52 19.37
C ALA A 212 8.10 18.31 18.05
N ASP A 213 8.50 17.72 16.93
CA ASP A 213 8.39 18.33 15.60
C ASP A 213 6.94 18.34 15.07
N THR A 214 6.05 17.49 15.61
CA THR A 214 4.67 17.31 15.14
C THR A 214 3.69 17.01 16.28
N PRO A 215 3.58 17.90 17.29
CA PRO A 215 2.78 17.65 18.49
C PRO A 215 1.27 17.51 18.20
N GLU A 216 0.80 18.06 17.08
CA GLU A 216 -0.60 18.01 16.65
C GLU A 216 -1.05 16.61 16.26
N LEU A 217 -0.12 15.69 15.93
CA LEU A 217 -0.44 14.35 15.41
C LEU A 217 -0.80 13.33 16.50
N CYS A 218 -0.82 13.70 17.77
CA CYS A 218 -1.26 12.85 18.87
C CYS A 218 -0.59 11.46 18.88
N TRP A 219 0.74 11.41 18.82
CA TRP A 219 1.52 10.18 18.65
C TRP A 219 1.32 9.13 19.74
N ASP A 220 0.98 9.51 20.95
CA ASP A 220 0.58 8.61 22.05
C ASP A 220 -0.68 7.80 21.69
N ARG A 221 -1.63 8.45 21.03
CA ARG A 221 -2.84 7.80 20.52
C ARG A 221 -2.52 6.88 19.34
N PHE A 222 -1.63 7.32 18.43
CA PHE A 222 -1.14 6.48 17.34
C PHE A 222 -0.50 5.20 17.88
N LEU A 223 0.44 5.29 18.82
CA LEU A 223 1.09 4.13 19.44
C LEU A 223 0.08 3.19 20.12
N THR A 224 -0.96 3.75 20.74
CA THR A 224 -2.07 2.98 21.33
C THR A 224 -2.79 2.17 20.26
N GLY A 225 -3.16 2.78 19.15
CA GLY A 225 -3.81 2.11 18.00
C GLY A 225 -2.93 1.04 17.35
N ALA A 226 -1.64 1.33 17.18
CA ALA A 226 -0.64 0.42 16.65
C ALA A 226 -0.29 -0.72 17.62
N ARG A 227 -0.64 -0.59 18.90
CA ARG A 227 -0.23 -1.48 20.00
C ARG A 227 1.30 -1.60 20.10
N LEU A 228 2.00 -0.50 19.87
CA LEU A 228 3.45 -0.44 19.97
C LEU A 228 3.84 0.21 21.30
N PRO A 229 4.72 -0.43 22.08
CA PRO A 229 5.32 0.23 23.25
C PRO A 229 6.30 1.31 22.78
N VAL A 230 6.37 2.42 23.52
CA VAL A 230 7.31 3.53 23.23
C VAL A 230 8.77 3.04 23.10
N SER A 231 9.15 2.00 23.83
CA SER A 231 10.49 1.41 23.74
C SER A 231 10.86 0.86 22.36
N THR A 232 9.86 0.51 21.53
CA THR A 232 10.09 0.03 20.16
C THR A 232 10.53 1.17 19.23
N VAL A 233 10.08 2.39 19.50
CA VAL A 233 10.34 3.59 18.70
C VAL A 233 11.21 4.59 19.46
N ALA A 234 11.99 4.15 20.45
CA ALA A 234 12.83 5.05 21.26
C ALA A 234 13.77 5.93 20.41
N GLU A 235 14.18 5.40 19.27
CA GLU A 235 14.94 6.10 18.23
C GLU A 235 14.34 5.73 16.87
N VAL A 236 14.20 6.69 15.96
CA VAL A 236 13.64 6.52 14.62
C VAL A 236 14.51 7.21 13.58
N VAL A 237 14.45 6.76 12.34
CA VAL A 237 14.98 7.50 11.19
C VAL A 237 13.82 8.22 10.51
N ASN A 238 13.80 9.57 10.61
CA ASN A 238 12.81 10.42 9.96
C ASN A 238 13.26 10.70 8.52
N ALA A 239 12.89 9.83 7.58
CA ALA A 239 13.46 9.80 6.25
C ALA A 239 13.19 11.11 5.46
N GLN A 240 11.98 11.62 5.48
CA GLN A 240 11.64 12.92 4.88
C GLN A 240 11.27 13.92 5.98
N HIS A 241 12.25 14.34 6.77
CA HIS A 241 12.08 15.10 8.01
C HIS A 241 11.26 16.40 7.89
N THR A 242 11.12 16.97 6.70
CA THR A 242 10.29 18.16 6.48
C THR A 242 8.82 17.83 6.17
N TYR A 243 8.51 16.58 5.87
CA TYR A 243 7.15 16.13 5.54
C TYR A 243 6.21 16.21 6.75
N GLY A 244 6.63 15.63 7.87
CA GLY A 244 5.81 15.57 9.08
C GLY A 244 5.23 16.93 9.50
N PRO A 245 6.07 17.98 9.72
CA PRO A 245 5.60 19.32 10.07
C PRO A 245 4.63 19.93 9.03
N GLN A 246 4.83 19.65 7.74
CA GLN A 246 3.96 20.19 6.69
C GLN A 246 2.60 19.48 6.67
N VAL A 247 2.57 18.15 6.73
CA VAL A 247 1.32 17.38 6.72
C VAL A 247 0.53 17.58 8.02
N ALA A 248 1.19 17.79 9.15
CA ALA A 248 0.55 18.12 10.44
C ALA A 248 -0.33 19.37 10.31
N GLY A 249 0.09 20.38 9.56
CA GLY A 249 -0.70 21.58 9.28
C GLY A 249 -2.02 21.31 8.51
N LEU A 250 -2.18 20.14 7.89
CA LEU A 250 -3.43 19.71 7.26
C LEU A 250 -4.37 18.98 8.23
N VAL A 251 -3.86 18.52 9.38
CA VAL A 251 -4.61 17.72 10.36
C VAL A 251 -5.32 18.66 11.32
N THR A 252 -6.48 19.14 10.90
CA THR A 252 -7.30 20.07 11.70
C THR A 252 -8.71 19.54 11.90
N ALA A 253 -9.41 20.01 12.93
CA ALA A 253 -10.77 19.60 13.24
C ALA A 253 -11.74 19.89 12.07
N GLU A 254 -11.54 21.01 11.35
CA GLU A 254 -12.37 21.42 10.21
C GLU A 254 -12.24 20.44 9.04
N ARG A 255 -11.13 19.69 8.92
CA ARG A 255 -10.88 18.72 7.86
C ARG A 255 -11.11 17.27 8.29
N LEU A 256 -11.67 17.05 9.46
CA LEU A 256 -11.87 15.70 9.98
C LEU A 256 -12.73 14.84 9.05
N ALA A 257 -13.70 15.44 8.38
CA ALA A 257 -14.54 14.75 7.38
C ALA A 257 -13.72 14.28 6.17
N ASP A 258 -12.80 15.10 5.67
CA ASP A 258 -11.92 14.77 4.54
C ASP A 258 -10.97 13.63 4.92
N TRP A 259 -10.41 13.68 6.13
CA TRP A 259 -9.57 12.61 6.68
C TRP A 259 -10.33 11.29 6.84
N LYS A 260 -11.59 11.32 7.28
CA LYS A 260 -12.45 10.12 7.33
C LYS A 260 -12.71 9.55 5.93
N ALA A 261 -12.90 10.39 4.93
CA ALA A 261 -13.04 9.96 3.54
C ALA A 261 -11.75 9.29 3.03
N LEU A 262 -10.58 9.88 3.30
CA LEU A 262 -9.28 9.29 2.96
C LEU A 262 -9.06 7.93 3.66
N CYS A 263 -9.39 7.83 4.95
CA CYS A 263 -9.30 6.56 5.69
C CYS A 263 -10.20 5.46 5.08
N ARG A 264 -11.42 5.81 4.62
CA ARG A 264 -12.29 4.85 3.92
C ARG A 264 -11.69 4.42 2.60
N TRP A 265 -11.16 5.35 1.83
CA TRP A 265 -10.51 5.05 0.57
C TRP A 265 -9.32 4.11 0.76
N GLN A 266 -8.38 4.45 1.65
CA GLN A 266 -7.21 3.62 1.94
C GLN A 266 -7.59 2.21 2.38
N LEU A 267 -8.64 2.08 3.19
CA LEU A 267 -9.17 0.78 3.60
C LEU A 267 -9.72 -0.02 2.42
N VAL A 268 -10.51 0.61 1.54
CA VAL A 268 -11.09 -0.05 0.36
C VAL A 268 -9.98 -0.48 -0.60
N ASP A 269 -9.02 0.38 -0.86
CA ASP A 269 -7.89 0.09 -1.75
C ASP A 269 -7.03 -1.07 -1.23
N ALA A 270 -6.65 -1.04 0.04
CA ALA A 270 -5.86 -2.09 0.67
C ALA A 270 -6.57 -3.46 0.67
N LEU A 271 -7.88 -3.49 0.81
CA LEU A 271 -8.66 -4.73 0.84
C LEU A 271 -9.22 -5.15 -0.52
N ALA A 272 -9.16 -4.29 -1.53
CA ALA A 272 -9.69 -4.56 -2.87
C ALA A 272 -9.27 -5.92 -3.46
N PRO A 273 -8.01 -6.38 -3.35
CA PRO A 273 -7.59 -7.68 -3.88
C PRO A 273 -8.29 -8.89 -3.28
N TYR A 274 -8.95 -8.74 -2.13
CA TYR A 274 -9.54 -9.81 -1.32
C TYR A 274 -11.08 -9.77 -1.29
N LEU A 275 -11.69 -8.80 -1.95
CA LEU A 275 -13.14 -8.64 -2.01
C LEU A 275 -13.74 -9.29 -3.26
N THR A 276 -14.97 -8.89 -3.64
CA THR A 276 -15.69 -9.46 -4.78
C THR A 276 -14.94 -9.26 -6.10
N GLU A 277 -15.23 -10.12 -7.08
CA GLU A 277 -14.60 -10.05 -8.41
C GLU A 277 -14.79 -8.68 -9.07
N GLU A 278 -15.93 -8.03 -8.87
CA GLU A 278 -16.22 -6.70 -9.41
C GLU A 278 -15.27 -5.65 -8.83
N ILE A 279 -14.98 -5.70 -7.53
CA ILE A 279 -14.02 -4.80 -6.87
C ILE A 279 -12.59 -5.10 -7.33
N VAL A 280 -12.23 -6.38 -7.41
CA VAL A 280 -10.92 -6.84 -7.92
C VAL A 280 -10.68 -6.36 -9.34
N GLU A 281 -11.67 -6.51 -10.21
CA GLU A 281 -11.58 -6.11 -11.63
C GLU A 281 -11.49 -4.59 -11.77
N GLN A 282 -12.27 -3.81 -11.01
CA GLN A 282 -12.19 -2.35 -11.01
C GLN A 282 -10.82 -1.84 -10.47
N ASN A 283 -10.28 -2.52 -9.46
CA ASN A 283 -8.93 -2.22 -8.96
C ASN A 283 -7.88 -2.52 -10.03
N PHE A 284 -7.98 -3.64 -10.71
CA PHE A 284 -7.06 -4.01 -11.78
C PHE A 284 -7.19 -3.11 -13.02
N ASP A 285 -8.40 -2.65 -13.36
CA ASP A 285 -8.62 -1.74 -14.49
C ASP A 285 -7.81 -0.44 -14.36
N PHE A 286 -7.71 0.09 -13.14
CA PHE A 286 -6.86 1.26 -12.90
C PHE A 286 -5.39 0.86 -12.70
N ASN A 287 -5.08 0.06 -11.69
CA ASN A 287 -3.70 -0.24 -11.28
C ASN A 287 -2.94 -1.12 -12.28
N GLY A 288 -3.61 -2.02 -12.98
CA GLY A 288 -3.03 -2.90 -14.01
C GLY A 288 -3.09 -2.30 -15.39
N ARG A 289 -4.30 -2.09 -15.91
CA ARG A 289 -4.47 -1.66 -17.32
C ARG A 289 -4.05 -0.21 -17.52
N THR A 290 -4.59 0.71 -16.72
CA THR A 290 -4.34 2.15 -16.90
C THR A 290 -2.92 2.54 -16.50
N MET A 291 -2.45 2.08 -15.35
CA MET A 291 -1.14 2.49 -14.82
C MET A 291 0.04 1.71 -15.40
N GLN A 292 -0.13 0.43 -15.70
CA GLN A 292 0.97 -0.44 -16.10
C GLN A 292 0.83 -1.00 -17.52
N GLY A 293 -0.30 -0.78 -18.19
CA GLY A 293 -0.55 -1.32 -19.55
C GLY A 293 -0.69 -2.84 -19.60
N ILE A 294 -0.98 -3.50 -18.47
CA ILE A 294 -1.15 -4.96 -18.39
C ILE A 294 -2.58 -5.31 -18.80
N PRO A 295 -2.78 -6.08 -19.90
CA PRO A 295 -4.14 -6.37 -20.39
C PRO A 295 -4.90 -7.38 -19.55
N VAL A 296 -4.23 -8.34 -18.90
CA VAL A 296 -4.84 -9.47 -18.18
C VAL A 296 -4.37 -9.56 -16.75
N ILE A 297 -5.31 -9.67 -15.81
CA ILE A 297 -4.97 -9.88 -14.39
C ILE A 297 -4.27 -11.24 -14.20
N ARG A 298 -3.29 -11.29 -13.32
CA ARG A 298 -2.60 -12.53 -12.95
C ARG A 298 -3.60 -13.58 -12.46
N GLU A 299 -3.36 -14.84 -12.82
CA GLU A 299 -4.16 -15.99 -12.37
C GLU A 299 -4.35 -15.98 -10.87
N ARG A 300 -5.56 -16.33 -10.41
CA ARG A 300 -5.92 -16.25 -8.97
C ARG A 300 -4.96 -17.04 -8.08
N TRP A 301 -4.53 -18.23 -8.51
CA TRP A 301 -3.60 -19.03 -7.74
C TRP A 301 -2.24 -18.33 -7.52
N LYS A 302 -1.72 -17.57 -8.50
CA LYS A 302 -0.49 -16.77 -8.36
C LYS A 302 -0.68 -15.66 -7.34
N ARG A 303 -1.85 -15.01 -7.36
CA ARG A 303 -2.22 -13.98 -6.36
C ARG A 303 -2.36 -14.59 -4.96
N GLY A 304 -2.92 -15.81 -4.85
CA GLY A 304 -3.02 -16.56 -3.60
C GLY A 304 -1.66 -16.97 -3.03
N VAL A 305 -0.71 -17.36 -3.88
CA VAL A 305 0.68 -17.63 -3.47
C VAL A 305 1.32 -16.35 -2.93
N SER A 306 1.18 -15.22 -3.66
CA SER A 306 1.71 -13.93 -3.20
C SER A 306 1.10 -13.45 -1.88
N LEU A 307 -0.18 -13.73 -1.63
CA LEU A 307 -0.81 -13.44 -0.33
C LEU A 307 -0.13 -14.24 0.80
N VAL A 308 0.09 -15.54 0.58
CA VAL A 308 0.76 -16.39 1.58
C VAL A 308 2.18 -15.91 1.86
N GLU A 309 2.96 -15.60 0.81
CA GLU A 309 4.33 -15.06 0.95
C GLU A 309 4.37 -13.71 1.67
N GLY A 310 3.35 -12.87 1.53
CA GLY A 310 3.30 -11.55 2.14
C GLY A 310 2.90 -11.52 3.62
N VAL A 311 2.42 -12.64 4.18
CA VAL A 311 1.98 -12.72 5.59
C VAL A 311 2.80 -13.72 6.42
N LEU A 312 3.72 -14.44 5.82
CA LEU A 312 4.69 -15.35 6.45
C LEU A 312 6.01 -14.64 6.70
#